data_9fff21cba535adfe27c14042ccb952e6
#
_entry.id   9fff21cba535adfe27c14042ccb952e6
#
_cell.length_a   1.000
_cell.length_b   1.000
_cell.length_c   1.000
_cell.angle_alpha   90.00
_cell.angle_beta   90.00
_cell.angle_gamma   90.00
#
_symmetry.space_group_name_H-M   'P 1'
#
loop_
_entity.id
_entity.type
_entity.pdbx_description
1 polymer ?
#
loop_
_entity_poly.entity_id
_entity_poly.type
_entity_poly.pdbx_seq_one_letter_code
_entity_poly.pdbx_strand_id
1 'polypeptide(L)'
;MARLRPAWFVVLCALVLLVSAWLPWLTTSAGGGGRANAIGGKLGQIAVPPPGFGVGQLMVVLSSTLIVAAAMAARGLSARIASTAALSISVLLTVLTWWYFRLYVAPPIAVGYGFYVGGVATAFAVVLSVLAMVAAWSEAGRRR
;
A
#
# COMPACT_ATOMS: atom_id res chain seq x y z
N MET A 1 -28.97 1.30 10.96
CA MET A 1 -27.83 1.72 10.12
C MET A 1 -26.67 0.75 10.27
N ALA A 2 -26.17 0.24 9.16
CA ALA A 2 -24.98 -0.59 9.20
C ALA A 2 -23.78 0.26 9.62
N ARG A 3 -23.12 -0.10 10.71
CA ARG A 3 -21.87 0.53 11.11
C ARG A 3 -20.80 0.20 10.08
N LEU A 4 -20.18 1.23 9.50
CA LEU A 4 -19.03 1.03 8.65
C LEU A 4 -17.88 0.48 9.49
N ARG A 5 -17.47 -0.74 9.18
CA ARG A 5 -16.35 -1.39 9.87
C ARG A 5 -15.02 -0.78 9.41
N PRO A 6 -14.03 -0.62 10.31
CA PRO A 6 -12.71 -0.09 9.93
C PRO A 6 -12.08 -0.83 8.75
N ALA A 7 -12.36 -2.13 8.61
CA ALA A 7 -11.81 -2.94 7.52
C ALA A 7 -12.24 -2.46 6.13
N TRP A 8 -13.42 -1.86 5.97
CA TRP A 8 -13.83 -1.27 4.69
C TRP A 8 -12.96 -0.08 4.30
N PHE A 9 -12.53 0.69 5.29
CA PHE A 9 -11.59 1.80 5.05
C PHE A 9 -10.20 1.28 4.67
N VAL A 10 -9.79 0.11 5.18
CA VAL A 10 -8.56 -0.56 4.74
C VAL A 10 -8.66 -0.96 3.27
N VAL A 11 -9.81 -1.47 2.83
CA VAL A 11 -10.07 -1.77 1.41
C VAL A 11 -9.88 -0.50 0.56
N LEU A 12 -10.46 0.61 1.00
CA LEU A 12 -10.34 1.88 0.30
C LEU A 12 -8.87 2.33 0.22
N CYS A 13 -8.14 2.27 1.33
CA CYS A 13 -6.71 2.61 1.36
C CYS A 13 -5.89 1.73 0.41
N ALA A 14 -6.18 0.43 0.38
CA ALA A 14 -5.50 -0.50 -0.51
C ALA A 14 -5.79 -0.21 -1.99
N LEU A 15 -7.03 0.18 -2.30
CA LEU A 15 -7.39 0.61 -3.66
C LEU A 15 -6.66 1.89 -4.06
N VAL A 16 -6.57 2.86 -3.16
CA VAL A 16 -5.84 4.11 -3.40
C VAL A 16 -4.36 3.81 -3.63
N LEU A 17 -3.77 2.94 -2.82
CA LEU A 17 -2.38 2.53 -2.98
C LEU A 17 -2.17 1.82 -4.34
N LEU A 18 -3.07 0.92 -4.71
CA LEU A 18 -3.01 0.21 -5.97
C LEU A 18 -3.05 1.17 -7.17
N VAL A 19 -3.98 2.13 -7.14
CA VAL A 19 -4.09 3.14 -8.19
C VAL A 19 -2.85 4.05 -8.20
N SER A 20 -2.32 4.41 -7.02
CA SER A 20 -1.14 5.25 -6.91
C SER A 20 0.09 4.65 -7.58
N ALA A 21 0.14 3.33 -7.74
CA ALA A 21 1.26 2.65 -8.39
C ALA A 21 1.44 3.07 -9.85
N TRP A 22 0.39 3.56 -10.51
CA TRP A 22 0.45 4.12 -11.86
C TRP A 22 0.80 5.61 -11.91
N LEU A 23 0.75 6.29 -10.77
CA LEU A 23 1.16 7.69 -10.67
C LEU A 23 2.69 7.80 -10.60
N PRO A 24 3.27 8.96 -10.97
CA PRO A 24 4.72 9.14 -10.86
C PRO A 24 5.20 9.05 -9.41
N TRP A 25 5.96 8.01 -9.10
CA TRP A 25 6.60 7.82 -7.81
C TRP A 25 8.01 8.42 -7.78
N LEU A 26 8.65 8.44 -8.94
CA LEU A 26 10.01 8.99 -9.11
C LEU A 26 10.00 10.03 -10.21
N THR A 27 10.72 11.12 -9.99
CA THR A 27 10.90 12.20 -10.96
C THR A 27 12.35 12.63 -11.01
N THR A 28 12.78 13.14 -12.16
CA THR A 28 14.12 13.73 -12.31
C THR A 28 14.05 14.91 -13.25
N SER A 29 14.89 15.91 -13.02
CA SER A 29 15.12 17.01 -13.96
C SER A 29 16.38 16.81 -14.81
N ALA A 30 17.20 15.80 -14.50
CA ALA A 30 18.42 15.49 -15.22
C ALA A 30 18.13 14.97 -16.65
N GLY A 31 18.98 15.30 -17.59
CA GLY A 31 18.88 14.81 -18.97
C GLY A 31 17.63 15.21 -19.73
N GLY A 32 17.00 16.32 -19.37
CA GLY A 32 15.75 16.80 -19.98
C GLY A 32 14.48 16.39 -19.24
N GLY A 33 14.62 15.71 -18.09
CA GLY A 33 13.50 15.32 -17.23
C GLY A 33 12.98 13.91 -17.51
N GLY A 34 12.34 13.33 -16.50
CA GLY A 34 11.74 12.02 -16.61
C GLY A 34 10.88 11.68 -15.39
N ARG A 35 10.00 10.70 -15.56
CA ARG A 35 9.11 10.20 -14.51
C ARG A 35 9.02 8.68 -14.58
N ALA A 36 8.89 8.05 -13.44
CA ALA A 36 8.64 6.61 -13.36
C ALA A 36 7.56 6.32 -12.32
N ASN A 37 6.70 5.36 -12.61
CA ASN A 37 5.74 4.87 -11.63
C ASN A 37 6.30 3.68 -10.83
N ALA A 38 5.56 3.22 -9.82
CA ALA A 38 6.02 2.14 -8.96
C ALA A 38 6.20 0.81 -9.70
N ILE A 39 5.41 0.57 -10.75
CA ILE A 39 5.44 -0.68 -11.51
C ILE A 39 6.48 -0.70 -12.63
N GLY A 40 7.27 0.35 -12.78
CA GLY A 40 8.36 0.40 -13.74
C GLY A 40 8.05 1.09 -15.06
N GLY A 41 6.85 1.69 -15.20
CA GLY A 41 6.52 2.51 -16.36
C GLY A 41 7.32 3.81 -16.34
N LYS A 42 7.98 4.14 -17.43
CA LYS A 42 8.91 5.27 -17.52
C LYS A 42 8.54 6.21 -18.64
N LEU A 43 8.68 7.51 -18.39
CA LEU A 43 8.58 8.58 -19.38
C LEU A 43 9.81 9.45 -19.28
N GLY A 44 10.47 9.74 -20.42
CA GLY A 44 11.65 10.57 -20.46
C GLY A 44 12.94 9.83 -20.07
N GLN A 45 13.92 10.59 -19.61
CA GLN A 45 15.28 10.12 -19.33
C GLN A 45 15.45 9.72 -17.86
N ILE A 46 14.82 8.64 -17.44
CA ILE A 46 14.96 8.09 -16.09
C ILE A 46 15.37 6.60 -16.16
N ALA A 47 16.41 6.24 -15.43
CA ALA A 47 16.96 4.88 -15.47
C ALA A 47 16.34 3.93 -14.44
N VAL A 48 15.70 4.45 -13.42
CA VAL A 48 15.13 3.67 -12.32
C VAL A 48 13.61 3.75 -12.31
N PRO A 49 12.88 2.74 -11.86
CA PRO A 49 13.40 1.44 -11.44
C PRO A 49 13.90 0.60 -12.64
N PRO A 50 14.79 -0.37 -12.41
CA PRO A 50 15.27 -1.22 -13.51
C PRO A 50 14.14 -2.10 -14.06
N PRO A 51 14.23 -2.55 -15.33
CA PRO A 51 13.21 -3.44 -15.90
C PRO A 51 13.17 -4.78 -15.17
N GLY A 52 11.96 -5.39 -15.14
CA GLY A 52 11.72 -6.66 -14.48
C GLY A 52 10.94 -6.53 -13.18
N PHE A 53 10.75 -7.63 -12.49
CA PHE A 53 10.00 -7.67 -11.24
C PHE A 53 10.82 -7.05 -10.11
N GLY A 54 10.23 -6.10 -9.41
CA GLY A 54 10.89 -5.39 -8.31
C GLY A 54 9.94 -5.06 -7.17
N VAL A 55 10.40 -4.18 -6.27
CA VAL A 55 9.66 -3.80 -5.06
C VAL A 55 8.29 -3.21 -5.39
N GLY A 56 8.20 -2.36 -6.42
CA GLY A 56 6.93 -1.74 -6.80
C GLY A 56 5.88 -2.76 -7.25
N GLN A 57 6.27 -3.73 -8.06
CA GLN A 57 5.37 -4.80 -8.49
C GLN A 57 4.93 -5.68 -7.32
N LEU A 58 5.83 -5.97 -6.39
CA LEU A 58 5.50 -6.69 -5.17
C LEU A 58 4.48 -5.92 -4.33
N MET A 59 4.61 -4.59 -4.23
CA MET A 59 3.65 -3.74 -3.54
C MET A 59 2.27 -3.81 -4.18
N VAL A 60 2.17 -3.87 -5.51
CA VAL A 60 0.89 -4.02 -6.22
C VAL A 60 0.25 -5.36 -5.88
N VAL A 61 1.00 -6.45 -5.90
CA VAL A 61 0.51 -7.79 -5.54
C VAL A 61 0.01 -7.80 -4.09
N LEU A 62 0.78 -7.25 -3.17
CA LEU A 62 0.39 -7.18 -1.75
C LEU A 62 -0.82 -6.28 -1.51
N SER A 63 -0.94 -5.18 -2.25
CA SER A 63 -2.13 -4.31 -2.17
C SER A 63 -3.38 -5.06 -2.59
N SER A 64 -3.30 -5.86 -3.65
CA SER A 64 -4.40 -6.71 -4.10
C SER A 64 -4.78 -7.75 -3.05
N THR A 65 -3.79 -8.39 -2.43
CA THR A 65 -4.00 -9.34 -1.33
C THR A 65 -4.61 -8.65 -0.10
N LEU A 66 -4.17 -7.43 0.19
CA LEU A 66 -4.72 -6.62 1.28
C LEU A 66 -6.20 -6.32 1.06
N ILE A 67 -6.61 -6.00 -0.17
CA ILE A 67 -8.01 -5.78 -0.51
C ILE A 67 -8.84 -7.02 -0.14
N VAL A 68 -8.38 -8.20 -0.52
CA VAL A 68 -9.09 -9.46 -0.22
C VAL A 68 -9.16 -9.70 1.29
N ALA A 69 -8.03 -9.61 1.99
CA ALA A 69 -7.98 -9.84 3.44
C ALA A 69 -8.88 -8.85 4.20
N ALA A 70 -8.82 -7.56 3.84
CA ALA A 70 -9.63 -6.52 4.47
C ALA A 70 -11.12 -6.69 4.17
N ALA A 71 -11.48 -7.09 2.95
CA ALA A 71 -12.87 -7.37 2.59
C ALA A 71 -13.41 -8.57 3.36
N MET A 72 -12.63 -9.63 3.54
CA MET A 72 -13.01 -10.78 4.36
C MET A 72 -13.26 -10.36 5.81
N ALA A 73 -12.36 -9.57 6.38
CA ALA A 73 -12.50 -9.06 7.74
C ALA A 73 -13.76 -8.18 7.87
N ALA A 74 -14.01 -7.33 6.89
CA ALA A 74 -15.17 -6.43 6.86
C ALA A 74 -16.49 -7.20 6.80
N ARG A 75 -16.51 -8.33 6.11
CA ARG A 75 -17.69 -9.20 5.98
C ARG A 75 -17.83 -10.20 7.14
N GLY A 76 -16.89 -10.21 8.05
CA GLY A 76 -16.91 -11.15 9.18
C GLY A 76 -16.45 -12.57 8.83
N LEU A 77 -15.86 -12.75 7.66
CA LEU A 77 -15.33 -14.05 7.23
C LEU A 77 -13.95 -14.27 7.84
N SER A 78 -13.86 -15.23 8.77
CA SER A 78 -12.62 -15.49 9.52
C SER A 78 -11.98 -14.19 10.04
N ALA A 79 -12.80 -13.34 10.66
CA ALA A 79 -12.44 -11.94 10.94
C ALA A 79 -11.12 -11.77 11.70
N ARG A 80 -10.80 -12.66 12.64
CA ARG A 80 -9.54 -12.63 13.39
C ARG A 80 -8.34 -12.87 12.49
N ILE A 81 -8.38 -13.94 11.70
CA ILE A 81 -7.29 -14.30 10.79
C ILE A 81 -7.16 -13.25 9.69
N ALA A 82 -8.28 -12.86 9.10
CA ALA A 82 -8.29 -11.87 8.01
C ALA A 82 -7.78 -10.50 8.47
N SER A 83 -8.19 -10.01 9.64
CA SER A 83 -7.72 -8.73 10.17
C SER A 83 -6.24 -8.78 10.57
N THR A 84 -5.77 -9.89 11.11
CA THR A 84 -4.35 -10.08 11.43
C THR A 84 -3.53 -10.12 10.14
N ALA A 85 -4.01 -10.81 9.12
CA ALA A 85 -3.37 -10.83 7.81
C ALA A 85 -3.31 -9.44 7.18
N ALA A 86 -4.41 -8.68 7.27
CA ALA A 86 -4.48 -7.30 6.74
C ALA A 86 -3.44 -6.40 7.44
N LEU A 87 -3.32 -6.50 8.75
CA LEU A 87 -2.30 -5.74 9.50
C LEU A 87 -0.89 -6.15 9.08
N SER A 88 -0.62 -7.44 8.98
CA SER A 88 0.70 -7.95 8.58
C SER A 88 1.09 -7.46 7.18
N ILE A 89 0.16 -7.51 6.24
CA ILE A 89 0.38 -7.01 4.87
C ILE A 89 0.59 -5.50 4.87
N SER A 90 -0.18 -4.75 5.66
CA SER A 90 -0.03 -3.29 5.76
C SER A 90 1.33 -2.89 6.32
N VAL A 91 1.82 -3.59 7.34
CA VAL A 91 3.17 -3.37 7.90
C VAL A 91 4.24 -3.70 6.86
N LEU A 92 4.08 -4.80 6.15
CA LEU A 92 5.01 -5.18 5.09
C LEU A 92 5.03 -4.15 3.96
N LEU A 93 3.86 -3.62 3.57
CA LEU A 93 3.77 -2.54 2.59
C LEU A 93 4.50 -1.27 3.07
N THR A 94 4.42 -0.95 4.36
CA THR A 94 5.16 0.18 4.94
C THR A 94 6.66 -0.04 4.82
N VAL A 95 7.14 -1.24 5.14
CA VAL A 95 8.56 -1.61 5.00
C VAL A 95 8.99 -1.54 3.54
N LEU A 96 8.18 -2.04 2.61
CA LEU A 96 8.49 -2.01 1.18
C LEU A 96 8.47 -0.58 0.63
N THR A 97 7.58 0.28 1.11
CA THR A 97 7.56 1.71 0.73
C THR A 97 8.86 2.39 1.16
N TRP A 98 9.29 2.14 2.39
CA TRP A 98 10.57 2.63 2.90
C TRP A 98 11.74 2.09 2.08
N TRP A 99 11.72 0.79 1.77
CA TRP A 99 12.76 0.13 0.98
C TRP A 99 12.84 0.71 -0.44
N TYR A 100 11.69 0.94 -1.07
CA TYR A 100 11.58 1.59 -2.37
C TYR A 100 12.25 2.97 -2.35
N PHE A 101 11.94 3.75 -1.33
CA PHE A 101 12.56 5.06 -1.12
C PHE A 101 14.08 4.95 -1.03
N ARG A 102 14.56 4.00 -0.22
CA ARG A 102 16.02 3.81 -0.03
C ARG A 102 16.73 3.33 -1.29
N LEU A 103 16.05 2.55 -2.12
CA LEU A 103 16.65 2.01 -3.34
C LEU A 103 16.74 3.05 -4.46
N TYR A 104 15.72 3.86 -4.65
CA TYR A 104 15.56 4.63 -5.88
C TYR A 104 15.63 6.13 -5.69
N VAL A 105 15.37 6.64 -4.50
CA VAL A 105 15.39 8.07 -4.24
C VAL A 105 16.79 8.50 -3.79
N ALA A 106 17.55 9.00 -4.74
CA ALA A 106 18.87 9.60 -4.50
C ALA A 106 19.10 10.63 -5.60
N PRO A 107 19.80 11.75 -5.34
CA PRO A 107 20.05 12.73 -6.39
C PRO A 107 20.67 12.08 -7.65
N PRO A 108 20.23 12.42 -8.86
CA PRO A 108 19.28 13.48 -9.22
C PRO A 108 17.80 13.10 -9.20
N ILE A 109 17.45 11.96 -8.64
CA ILE A 109 16.07 11.44 -8.62
C ILE A 109 15.37 11.90 -7.35
N ALA A 110 14.17 12.47 -7.52
CA ALA A 110 13.34 12.96 -6.44
C ALA A 110 12.01 12.17 -6.36
N VAL A 111 11.33 12.29 -5.22
CA VAL A 111 10.04 11.67 -4.99
C VAL A 111 8.95 12.38 -5.78
N GLY A 112 8.13 11.63 -6.50
CA GLY A 112 6.94 12.15 -7.19
C GLY A 112 5.69 12.14 -6.29
N TYR A 113 4.62 12.79 -6.76
CA TYR A 113 3.38 12.86 -5.98
C TYR A 113 2.72 11.50 -5.75
N GLY A 114 2.89 10.55 -6.66
CA GLY A 114 2.37 9.20 -6.50
C GLY A 114 2.92 8.49 -5.27
N PHE A 115 4.19 8.71 -4.95
CA PHE A 115 4.81 8.18 -3.74
C PHE A 115 4.13 8.72 -2.48
N TYR A 116 3.83 10.02 -2.43
CA TYR A 116 3.14 10.61 -1.29
C TYR A 116 1.73 10.06 -1.14
N VAL A 117 0.99 9.91 -2.23
CA VAL A 117 -0.36 9.31 -2.22
C VAL A 117 -0.29 7.89 -1.70
N GLY A 118 0.62 7.07 -2.23
CA GLY A 118 0.79 5.68 -1.80
C GLY A 118 1.27 5.57 -0.35
N GLY A 119 2.21 6.41 0.06
CA GLY A 119 2.73 6.42 1.43
C GLY A 119 1.68 6.79 2.46
N VAL A 120 0.87 7.80 2.18
CA VAL A 120 -0.23 8.21 3.07
C VAL A 120 -1.28 7.10 3.14
N ALA A 121 -1.66 6.51 2.00
CA ALA A 121 -2.60 5.39 1.96
C ALA A 121 -2.10 4.21 2.80
N THR A 122 -0.81 3.88 2.70
CA THR A 122 -0.18 2.81 3.47
C THR A 122 -0.23 3.10 4.98
N ALA A 123 0.08 4.32 5.38
CA ALA A 123 0.02 4.74 6.79
C ALA A 123 -1.39 4.60 7.37
N PHE A 124 -2.40 5.08 6.64
CA PHE A 124 -3.80 4.92 7.04
C PHE A 124 -4.21 3.45 7.08
N ALA A 125 -3.73 2.65 6.13
CA ALA A 125 -4.03 1.21 6.10
C ALA A 125 -3.51 0.51 7.37
N VAL A 126 -2.32 0.85 7.85
CA VAL A 126 -1.77 0.30 9.10
C VAL A 126 -2.65 0.68 10.29
N VAL A 127 -2.97 1.95 10.44
CA VAL A 127 -3.80 2.43 11.57
C VAL A 127 -5.17 1.76 11.56
N LEU A 128 -5.84 1.74 10.40
CA LEU A 128 -7.17 1.16 10.27
C LEU A 128 -7.15 -0.37 10.42
N SER A 129 -6.06 -1.03 10.00
CA SER A 129 -5.89 -2.47 10.21
C SER A 129 -5.73 -2.81 11.69
N VAL A 130 -5.03 -1.98 12.46
CA VAL A 130 -4.95 -2.12 13.92
C VAL A 130 -6.34 -2.02 14.53
N LEU A 131 -7.13 -1.03 14.14
CA LEU A 131 -8.50 -0.86 14.64
C LEU A 131 -9.38 -2.05 14.26
N ALA A 132 -9.25 -2.55 13.03
CA ALA A 132 -10.00 -3.72 12.57
C ALA A 132 -9.64 -4.97 13.37
N MET A 133 -8.35 -5.17 13.63
CA MET A 133 -7.86 -6.30 14.41
C MET A 133 -8.36 -6.24 15.85
N VAL A 134 -8.25 -5.09 16.51
CA VAL A 134 -8.73 -4.89 17.86
C VAL A 134 -10.25 -5.18 17.95
N ALA A 135 -11.02 -4.65 16.99
CA ALA A 135 -12.46 -4.88 16.94
C ALA A 135 -12.79 -6.38 16.77
N ALA A 136 -12.09 -7.08 15.86
CA ALA A 136 -12.35 -8.50 15.61
C ALA A 136 -12.02 -9.37 16.82
N TRP A 137 -10.93 -9.08 17.52
CA TRP A 137 -10.52 -9.85 18.70
C TRP A 137 -11.40 -9.54 19.92
N SER A 138 -11.84 -8.29 20.09
CA SER A 138 -12.72 -7.93 21.20
C SER A 138 -14.13 -8.50 21.04
N GLU A 139 -14.69 -8.53 19.83
CA GLU A 139 -15.97 -9.19 19.56
C GLU A 139 -15.93 -10.67 19.88
N ALA A 140 -14.83 -11.34 19.54
CA ALA A 140 -14.66 -12.75 19.83
C ALA A 140 -14.55 -13.01 21.35
N GLY A 141 -13.95 -12.10 22.12
CA GLY A 141 -13.89 -12.18 23.57
C GLY A 141 -15.27 -12.06 24.24
N ARG A 142 -16.16 -11.24 23.67
CA ARG A 142 -17.54 -11.06 24.17
C ARG A 142 -18.45 -12.26 23.94
N ARG A 143 -18.14 -13.11 22.95
CA ARG A 143 -18.94 -14.30 22.63
C ARG A 143 -18.59 -15.53 23.48
N ARG A 144 -17.60 -15.42 24.35
CA ARG A 144 -17.21 -16.43 25.32
C ARG A 144 -17.83 -16.07 26.68
#